data_0d8fb59c16cb1630a71c820800de41dc
#
_entry.id   0d8fb59c16cb1630a71c820800de41dc
#
_cell.length_a   1.000
_cell.length_b   1.000
_cell.length_c   1.000
_cell.angle_alpha   90.00
_cell.angle_beta   90.00
_cell.angle_gamma   90.00
#
_symmetry.space_group_name_H-M   'P 1'
#
loop_
_entity.id
_entity.type
_entity.pdbx_description
1 polymer ?
#
loop_
_entity_poly.entity_id
_entity_poly.type
_entity_poly.pdbx_seq_one_letter_code
_entity_poly.pdbx_strand_id
1 'polypeptide(L)'
;MKPPAPWPEYGSNPFVIQTSQAPADESRGGIAVADLDGDGLMDFLYTTPGSLGAYDHRGRKMWVLQMPIRVSGSSERDGLPGIHHPGVQAADVDGDRRPEVVFLGDDGTVHMVEGRTGKSELVARPPVFGEVERWESFIICNLRGKGDRDIVLQATNPKGYRVGHYLQAMRMDALEGEPLWRREDFGALAHGPARAADLDGDGRDEIVGFTIVRPDGSTPTAWQYPPISKEIAGGASFHIDSLFIYDVRPDAPGLEAVLLEEGRNYVALVNLGKGVLWHRPGPGREEPQNAAVGDFDPARPGLETWCRSRHDVNQTPWVMDSRGDVIAEWKMAEKAPPGWTDRGVEEISVIDWDGSGPRFCAAKERHTAGDVCIFDPMTGDFLRRWSEKADRIMVADVAGDYREEVIVVSGNQIRVYWNGDPNPHPPRQHYWAQQHYHRSKANWNYYSP
;
A
#
# COMPACT_ATOMS: atom_id res chain seq x y z
N MET A 1 -11.35 19.46 13.40
CA MET A 1 -10.17 20.32 13.32
C MET A 1 -10.36 21.30 12.18
N LYS A 2 -9.91 22.55 12.29
CA LYS A 2 -9.81 23.39 11.09
C LYS A 2 -8.73 22.75 10.22
N PRO A 3 -8.93 22.65 8.88
CA PRO A 3 -7.82 22.32 8.01
C PRO A 3 -6.68 23.30 8.32
N PRO A 4 -5.43 22.87 8.28
CA PRO A 4 -4.32 23.80 8.27
C PRO A 4 -4.59 24.84 7.17
N ALA A 5 -4.12 26.07 7.36
CA ALA A 5 -4.18 27.08 6.31
C ALA A 5 -3.65 26.44 5.02
N PRO A 6 -4.24 26.75 3.84
CA PRO A 6 -3.85 26.12 2.60
C PRO A 6 -2.34 26.10 2.52
N TRP A 7 -1.79 24.95 2.64
CA TRP A 7 -0.35 24.78 2.67
C TRP A 7 0.19 25.00 1.31
N PRO A 8 1.47 25.29 1.31
CA PRO A 8 1.95 26.38 0.51
C PRO A 8 1.40 26.21 -0.86
N GLU A 9 0.87 27.28 -1.40
CA GLU A 9 0.66 27.33 -2.82
C GLU A 9 1.98 26.87 -3.44
N TYR A 10 2.01 25.64 -3.92
CA TYR A 10 3.14 25.14 -4.68
C TYR A 10 3.35 26.13 -5.82
N GLY A 11 4.55 26.68 -5.94
CA GLY A 11 4.86 27.69 -6.93
C GLY A 11 4.76 27.21 -8.38
N SER A 12 4.52 25.91 -8.58
CA SER A 12 4.37 25.25 -9.88
C SER A 12 3.52 24.00 -9.76
N ASN A 13 2.90 23.60 -10.86
CA ASN A 13 2.18 22.32 -10.97
C ASN A 13 2.71 21.54 -12.21
N PRO A 14 3.48 20.44 -12.04
CA PRO A 14 3.80 19.84 -10.76
C PRO A 14 4.80 20.68 -9.93
N PHE A 15 4.68 20.49 -8.61
CA PHE A 15 5.79 20.87 -7.72
C PHE A 15 6.90 19.83 -7.83
N VAL A 16 8.15 20.27 -8.01
CA VAL A 16 9.28 19.37 -8.30
C VAL A 16 10.31 19.42 -7.19
N ILE A 17 10.61 18.27 -6.62
CA ILE A 17 11.68 18.06 -5.65
C ILE A 17 12.81 17.34 -6.36
N GLN A 18 14.00 17.97 -6.40
CA GLN A 18 15.18 17.32 -6.91
C GLN A 18 15.85 16.52 -5.79
N THR A 19 15.85 15.19 -5.92
CA THR A 19 16.51 14.34 -4.93
C THR A 19 18.03 14.35 -5.13
N SER A 20 18.78 14.18 -4.05
CA SER A 20 20.24 14.06 -4.09
C SER A 20 20.72 12.60 -4.19
N GLN A 21 19.79 11.66 -4.31
CA GLN A 21 20.07 10.24 -4.47
C GLN A 21 20.25 9.90 -5.94
N ALA A 22 21.04 8.88 -6.22
CA ALA A 22 21.07 8.30 -7.55
C ALA A 22 19.71 7.69 -7.88
N PRO A 23 19.24 7.82 -9.13
CA PRO A 23 18.01 7.12 -9.54
C PRO A 23 18.15 5.62 -9.32
N ALA A 24 17.07 4.97 -8.94
CA ALA A 24 17.02 3.53 -8.90
C ALA A 24 16.92 2.95 -10.31
N ASP A 25 17.66 1.88 -10.56
CA ASP A 25 17.47 1.10 -11.78
C ASP A 25 16.15 0.33 -11.69
N GLU A 26 15.44 0.23 -12.81
CA GLU A 26 14.27 -0.61 -12.97
C GLU A 26 13.17 -0.40 -11.90
N SER A 27 12.90 0.84 -11.54
CA SER A 27 11.83 1.17 -10.61
C SER A 27 11.96 0.50 -9.23
N ARG A 28 13.16 0.24 -8.77
CA ARG A 28 13.41 -0.31 -7.43
C ARG A 28 13.30 0.78 -6.36
N GLY A 29 12.79 0.40 -5.19
CA GLY A 29 12.52 1.34 -4.12
C GLY A 29 11.19 2.05 -4.32
N GLY A 30 11.03 3.20 -3.70
CA GLY A 30 9.75 3.89 -3.77
C GLY A 30 9.65 5.13 -2.93
N ILE A 31 8.42 5.54 -2.71
CA ILE A 31 8.08 6.74 -1.97
C ILE A 31 7.09 6.41 -0.85
N ALA A 32 7.30 7.03 0.29
CA ALA A 32 6.34 7.10 1.39
C ALA A 32 6.26 8.55 1.88
N VAL A 33 5.18 8.88 2.58
CA VAL A 33 5.01 10.21 3.18
C VAL A 33 4.66 10.08 4.66
N ALA A 34 5.19 10.98 5.47
CA ALA A 34 4.88 11.11 6.88
C ALA A 34 5.27 12.52 7.36
N ASP A 35 4.64 12.99 8.42
CA ASP A 35 5.03 14.24 9.09
C ASP A 35 6.27 13.95 9.97
N LEU A 36 7.47 14.05 9.38
CA LEU A 36 8.72 13.64 10.02
C LEU A 36 9.25 14.64 11.03
N ASP A 37 8.86 15.90 10.93
CA ASP A 37 9.36 16.94 11.82
C ASP A 37 8.31 17.47 12.81
N GLY A 38 7.08 16.97 12.73
CA GLY A 38 5.99 17.29 13.64
C GLY A 38 5.34 18.64 13.37
N ASP A 39 5.44 19.18 12.16
CA ASP A 39 4.85 20.47 11.78
C ASP A 39 3.40 20.33 11.27
N GLY A 40 2.91 19.12 11.12
CA GLY A 40 1.55 18.80 10.68
C GLY A 40 1.41 18.62 9.17
N LEU A 41 2.51 18.67 8.41
CA LEU A 41 2.56 18.51 6.97
C LEU A 41 3.33 17.26 6.59
N MET A 42 2.98 16.64 5.47
CA MET A 42 3.64 15.41 5.05
C MET A 42 4.96 15.72 4.35
N ASP A 43 6.03 15.10 4.85
CA ASP A 43 7.35 15.04 4.24
C ASP A 43 7.49 13.79 3.37
N PHE A 44 8.52 13.75 2.55
CA PHE A 44 8.74 12.71 1.56
C PHE A 44 9.92 11.82 1.94
N LEU A 45 9.69 10.53 2.03
CA LEU A 45 10.72 9.49 2.14
C LEU A 45 10.92 8.83 0.78
N TYR A 46 12.10 8.89 0.24
CA TYR A 46 12.46 8.27 -1.02
C TYR A 46 13.53 7.19 -0.82
N THR A 47 13.22 5.96 -1.23
CA THR A 47 14.12 4.81 -1.13
C THR A 47 14.64 4.36 -2.48
N THR A 48 15.91 3.98 -2.49
CA THR A 48 16.56 3.26 -3.58
C THR A 48 17.38 2.11 -2.97
N PRO A 49 17.85 1.12 -3.74
CA PRO A 49 18.63 0.01 -3.19
C PRO A 49 19.83 0.40 -2.33
N GLY A 50 20.41 1.56 -2.58
CA GLY A 50 21.62 2.05 -1.89
C GLY A 50 21.39 3.25 -0.99
N SER A 51 20.18 3.78 -0.87
CA SER A 51 19.95 4.97 -0.07
C SER A 51 18.50 5.17 0.37
N LEU A 52 18.34 5.90 1.47
CA LEU A 52 17.08 6.45 1.95
C LEU A 52 17.25 7.95 2.17
N GLY A 53 16.39 8.76 1.57
CA GLY A 53 16.39 10.21 1.75
C GLY A 53 15.07 10.73 2.27
N ALA A 54 15.14 11.76 3.11
CA ALA A 54 14.00 12.55 3.56
C ALA A 54 14.06 13.96 3.02
N TYR A 55 12.94 14.45 2.55
CA TYR A 55 12.75 15.80 2.01
C TYR A 55 11.50 16.39 2.64
N ASP A 56 11.62 17.62 3.16
CA ASP A 56 10.47 18.25 3.77
C ASP A 56 9.39 18.62 2.73
N HIS A 57 8.24 18.97 3.21
CA HIS A 57 7.09 19.35 2.38
C HIS A 57 7.39 20.50 1.39
N ARG A 58 8.45 21.29 1.61
CA ARG A 58 8.96 22.34 0.70
C ARG A 58 10.04 21.85 -0.27
N GLY A 59 10.29 20.54 -0.26
CA GLY A 59 11.30 19.91 -1.10
C GLY A 59 12.75 20.15 -0.67
N ARG A 60 12.97 20.66 0.55
CA ARG A 60 14.32 20.80 1.08
C ARG A 60 14.78 19.46 1.64
N LYS A 61 16.00 19.08 1.30
CA LYS A 61 16.60 17.88 1.86
C LYS A 61 16.75 18.01 3.38
N MET A 62 16.13 17.10 4.11
CA MET A 62 16.33 16.95 5.55
C MET A 62 17.62 16.15 5.80
N TRP A 63 17.67 14.93 5.27
CA TRP A 63 18.83 14.04 5.38
C TRP A 63 18.84 13.00 4.27
N VAL A 64 19.99 12.34 4.09
CA VAL A 64 20.13 11.17 3.21
C VAL A 64 21.09 10.18 3.86
N LEU A 65 20.67 8.94 3.98
CA LEU A 65 21.49 7.81 4.40
C LEU A 65 21.94 7.03 3.18
N GLN A 66 23.25 6.76 3.12
CA GLN A 66 23.86 5.92 2.10
C GLN A 66 24.14 4.55 2.70
N MET A 67 23.30 3.58 2.40
CA MET A 67 23.45 2.22 2.90
C MET A 67 22.58 1.26 2.11
N PRO A 68 22.94 -0.03 2.05
CA PRO A 68 22.11 -1.04 1.43
C PRO A 68 20.80 -1.22 2.19
N ILE A 69 19.69 -0.98 1.50
CA ILE A 69 18.33 -1.10 2.04
C ILE A 69 17.61 -2.24 1.32
N ARG A 70 16.83 -2.99 2.04
CA ARG A 70 16.02 -4.07 1.49
C ARG A 70 14.81 -3.53 0.72
N VAL A 71 15.04 -3.00 -0.46
CA VAL A 71 14.04 -2.48 -1.40
C VAL A 71 14.16 -3.08 -2.78
N SER A 72 15.07 -4.02 -2.98
CA SER A 72 15.33 -4.61 -4.27
C SER A 72 15.17 -6.12 -4.25
N GLY A 73 14.67 -6.61 -5.31
CA GLY A 73 14.60 -8.00 -5.67
C GLY A 73 14.33 -8.10 -7.14
N SER A 74 14.70 -9.16 -7.79
CA SER A 74 14.23 -9.43 -9.14
C SER A 74 12.84 -10.06 -9.06
N SER A 75 11.87 -9.29 -8.55
CA SER A 75 10.50 -9.74 -8.37
C SER A 75 10.41 -11.03 -7.55
N GLU A 76 9.92 -12.06 -8.17
CA GLU A 76 9.50 -13.30 -7.60
C GLU A 76 10.61 -14.22 -7.07
N ARG A 77 11.85 -13.99 -7.44
CA ARG A 77 12.96 -14.89 -7.07
C ARG A 77 13.60 -14.55 -5.74
N ASP A 78 13.59 -13.27 -5.39
CA ASP A 78 14.38 -12.75 -4.29
C ASP A 78 13.53 -12.47 -3.05
N GLY A 79 12.27 -12.88 -3.06
CA GLY A 79 11.34 -12.68 -1.97
C GLY A 79 10.78 -11.26 -1.90
N LEU A 80 10.12 -10.96 -0.81
CA LEU A 80 9.60 -9.65 -0.48
C LEU A 80 10.67 -8.84 0.27
N PRO A 81 10.59 -7.56 0.26
CA PRO A 81 9.86 -6.65 -0.59
C PRO A 81 10.61 -6.47 -1.89
N GLY A 82 10.82 -5.52 -2.41
CA GLY A 82 11.53 -5.18 -3.59
C GLY A 82 10.73 -4.12 -4.29
N ILE A 83 10.34 -4.43 -5.47
CA ILE A 83 9.53 -3.53 -6.28
C ILE A 83 8.10 -3.38 -5.77
N HIS A 84 7.68 -4.16 -4.80
CA HIS A 84 6.28 -4.26 -4.35
C HIS A 84 5.92 -3.34 -3.18
N HIS A 85 6.89 -2.66 -2.57
CA HIS A 85 6.64 -1.62 -1.56
C HIS A 85 7.89 -0.73 -1.32
N PRO A 86 7.76 0.43 -0.69
CA PRO A 86 8.88 1.37 -0.53
C PRO A 86 10.00 0.88 0.40
N GLY A 87 9.78 -0.18 1.18
CA GLY A 87 10.78 -0.73 2.10
C GLY A 87 11.04 0.12 3.33
N VAL A 88 10.21 1.11 3.58
CA VAL A 88 10.32 2.05 4.69
C VAL A 88 8.93 2.34 5.24
N GLN A 89 8.82 2.49 6.54
CA GLN A 89 7.64 2.99 7.23
C GLN A 89 8.03 4.01 8.27
N ALA A 90 7.13 4.95 8.58
CA ALA A 90 7.33 5.94 9.61
C ALA A 90 6.14 5.93 10.57
N ALA A 91 6.43 5.91 11.87
CA ALA A 91 5.46 5.98 12.95
C ALA A 91 6.15 6.35 14.28
N ASP A 92 5.39 6.82 15.25
CA ASP A 92 5.84 7.00 16.62
C ASP A 92 5.96 5.62 17.31
N VAL A 93 7.12 4.99 17.19
CA VAL A 93 7.32 3.62 17.65
C VAL A 93 7.88 3.53 19.09
N ASP A 94 8.37 4.61 19.65
CA ASP A 94 8.85 4.69 21.03
C ASP A 94 7.89 5.46 21.96
N GLY A 95 6.96 6.25 21.40
CA GLY A 95 5.88 6.97 22.06
C GLY A 95 6.26 8.33 22.60
N ASP A 96 7.25 8.94 22.01
CA ASP A 96 7.64 10.32 22.30
C ASP A 96 6.83 11.36 21.48
N ARG A 97 5.96 10.90 20.59
CA ARG A 97 5.09 11.63 19.67
C ARG A 97 5.83 12.25 18.47
N ARG A 98 6.98 11.71 18.15
CA ARG A 98 7.71 12.02 16.92
C ARG A 98 7.83 10.72 16.12
N PRO A 99 7.71 10.77 14.81
CA PRO A 99 7.86 9.54 14.04
C PRO A 99 9.33 9.17 13.89
N GLU A 100 9.62 7.90 14.14
CA GLU A 100 10.83 7.25 13.68
C GLU A 100 10.61 6.72 12.27
N VAL A 101 11.70 6.64 11.53
CA VAL A 101 11.74 5.97 10.24
C VAL A 101 12.39 4.59 10.40
N VAL A 102 11.63 3.55 10.09
CA VAL A 102 12.05 2.15 10.23
C VAL A 102 12.24 1.54 8.85
N PHE A 103 13.31 0.76 8.68
CA PHE A 103 13.60 0.03 7.46
C PHE A 103 14.50 -1.20 7.73
N LEU A 104 14.54 -2.11 6.77
CA LEU A 104 15.46 -3.26 6.79
C LEU A 104 16.71 -2.96 5.98
N GLY A 105 17.86 -3.29 6.54
CA GLY A 105 19.09 -3.48 5.79
C GLY A 105 19.00 -4.72 4.88
N ASP A 106 19.83 -4.77 3.89
CA ASP A 106 19.88 -5.91 2.95
C ASP A 106 20.23 -7.24 3.63
N ASP A 107 20.89 -7.16 4.79
CA ASP A 107 21.24 -8.28 5.65
C ASP A 107 20.11 -8.69 6.63
N GLY A 108 18.93 -8.06 6.57
CA GLY A 108 17.80 -8.29 7.47
C GLY A 108 17.92 -7.64 8.85
N THR A 109 18.85 -6.71 9.02
CA THR A 109 18.94 -5.88 10.23
C THR A 109 17.86 -4.80 10.21
N VAL A 110 17.15 -4.62 11.32
CA VAL A 110 16.19 -3.53 11.49
C VAL A 110 16.94 -2.27 11.90
N HIS A 111 16.70 -1.21 11.19
CA HIS A 111 17.20 0.13 11.49
C HIS A 111 16.04 1.04 11.90
N MET A 112 16.27 1.87 12.89
CA MET A 112 15.37 2.92 13.32
C MET A 112 16.15 4.22 13.43
N VAL A 113 15.65 5.27 12.82
CA VAL A 113 16.26 6.60 12.85
C VAL A 113 15.23 7.65 13.19
N GLU A 114 15.64 8.70 13.89
CA GLU A 114 14.78 9.86 14.17
C GLU A 114 14.31 10.49 12.85
N GLY A 115 13.00 10.64 12.67
CA GLY A 115 12.40 11.10 11.42
C GLY A 115 12.94 12.45 10.95
N ARG A 116 13.08 13.41 11.86
CA ARG A 116 13.54 14.76 11.58
C ARG A 116 14.99 14.85 11.13
N THR A 117 15.88 14.05 11.69
CA THR A 117 17.34 14.22 11.52
C THR A 117 18.02 13.07 10.82
N GLY A 118 17.37 11.91 10.70
CA GLY A 118 18.00 10.68 10.22
C GLY A 118 19.05 10.10 11.15
N LYS A 119 19.13 10.59 12.39
CA LYS A 119 20.08 10.08 13.39
C LYS A 119 19.68 8.67 13.82
N SER A 120 20.63 7.75 13.78
CA SER A 120 20.39 6.38 14.24
C SER A 120 20.04 6.33 15.71
N GLU A 121 18.94 5.66 16.03
CA GLU A 121 18.46 5.42 17.39
C GLU A 121 18.56 3.95 17.77
N LEU A 122 18.30 3.06 16.80
CA LEU A 122 18.38 1.64 17.00
C LEU A 122 18.91 0.94 15.76
N VAL A 123 19.77 -0.03 15.96
CA VAL A 123 20.15 -1.04 14.97
C VAL A 123 20.08 -2.39 15.67
N ALA A 124 19.22 -3.28 15.20
CA ALA A 124 18.97 -4.57 15.82
C ALA A 124 18.92 -5.70 14.80
N ARG A 125 19.32 -6.87 15.22
CA ARG A 125 19.21 -8.09 14.41
C ARG A 125 18.19 -9.04 15.06
N PRO A 126 16.91 -8.98 14.66
CA PRO A 126 15.91 -9.87 15.23
C PRO A 126 16.27 -11.34 14.99
N PRO A 127 16.02 -12.22 15.98
CA PRO A 127 16.30 -13.64 15.81
C PRO A 127 15.45 -14.22 14.69
N VAL A 128 16.05 -15.11 13.90
CA VAL A 128 15.35 -15.91 12.89
C VAL A 128 14.93 -17.25 13.47
N PHE A 129 14.01 -17.94 12.83
CA PHE A 129 13.52 -19.25 13.23
C PHE A 129 13.12 -20.09 12.01
N GLY A 130 12.93 -21.40 12.20
CA GLY A 130 12.58 -22.30 11.12
C GLY A 130 13.64 -22.31 10.02
N GLU A 131 13.20 -22.14 8.78
CA GLU A 131 14.08 -22.06 7.61
C GLU A 131 14.39 -20.61 7.19
N VAL A 132 14.09 -19.62 8.02
CA VAL A 132 14.32 -18.19 7.71
C VAL A 132 15.82 -17.90 7.76
N GLU A 133 16.37 -17.44 6.66
CA GLU A 133 17.76 -16.99 6.59
C GLU A 133 17.92 -15.52 7.00
N ARG A 134 16.93 -14.71 6.63
CA ARG A 134 16.86 -13.27 6.95
C ARG A 134 15.42 -12.77 6.87
N TRP A 135 15.13 -11.65 7.53
CA TRP A 135 13.88 -10.96 7.37
C TRP A 135 13.86 -10.19 6.05
N GLU A 136 12.74 -10.20 5.35
CA GLU A 136 12.60 -9.64 4.01
C GLU A 136 11.65 -8.47 3.96
N SER A 137 10.71 -8.43 4.89
CA SER A 137 9.68 -7.40 4.99
C SER A 137 9.27 -7.19 6.44
N PHE A 138 8.59 -6.10 6.71
CA PHE A 138 8.05 -5.78 8.02
C PHE A 138 6.80 -4.90 7.94
N ILE A 139 6.04 -4.87 9.03
CA ILE A 139 4.89 -4.00 9.23
C ILE A 139 4.95 -3.46 10.64
N ILE A 140 4.87 -2.14 10.78
CA ILE A 140 4.65 -1.48 12.07
C ILE A 140 3.17 -1.63 12.42
N CYS A 141 2.87 -1.99 13.66
CA CYS A 141 1.51 -2.28 14.10
C CYS A 141 1.31 -2.08 15.59
N ASN A 142 0.04 -2.15 16.00
CA ASN A 142 -0.40 -2.02 17.37
C ASN A 142 -1.01 -3.34 17.90
N LEU A 143 -0.20 -4.34 18.18
CA LEU A 143 -0.71 -5.63 18.68
C LEU A 143 -1.11 -5.60 20.15
N ARG A 144 -0.52 -4.70 20.93
CA ARG A 144 -0.70 -4.63 22.39
C ARG A 144 -1.63 -3.52 22.87
N GLY A 145 -2.26 -2.77 21.96
CA GLY A 145 -3.09 -1.61 22.30
C GLY A 145 -2.28 -0.43 22.87
N LYS A 146 -1.03 -0.27 22.47
CA LYS A 146 -0.11 0.77 22.98
C LYS A 146 0.35 1.75 21.90
N GLY A 147 -0.34 1.78 20.76
CA GLY A 147 0.09 2.49 19.56
C GLY A 147 1.07 1.65 18.71
N ASP A 148 1.64 2.24 17.70
CA ASP A 148 2.50 1.61 16.69
C ASP A 148 3.88 1.18 17.23
N ARG A 149 3.89 0.46 18.36
CA ARG A 149 5.08 0.03 19.11
C ARG A 149 5.42 -1.44 18.96
N ASP A 150 4.80 -2.09 18.00
CA ASP A 150 5.07 -3.47 17.66
C ASP A 150 5.45 -3.56 16.18
N ILE A 151 6.17 -4.59 15.83
CA ILE A 151 6.57 -4.88 14.47
C ILE A 151 6.31 -6.36 14.17
N VAL A 152 5.77 -6.63 13.01
CA VAL A 152 5.71 -7.98 12.47
C VAL A 152 6.71 -8.10 11.34
N LEU A 153 7.67 -8.97 11.51
CA LEU A 153 8.67 -9.33 10.52
C LEU A 153 8.14 -10.48 9.68
N GLN A 154 8.36 -10.41 8.38
CA GLN A 154 7.92 -11.42 7.43
C GLN A 154 9.11 -11.91 6.61
N ALA A 155 9.16 -13.22 6.38
CA ALA A 155 10.10 -13.83 5.46
C ALA A 155 9.39 -14.83 4.56
N THR A 156 9.85 -14.90 3.32
CA THR A 156 9.53 -16.00 2.44
C THR A 156 10.43 -17.20 2.76
N ASN A 157 10.01 -18.34 2.31
CA ASN A 157 10.86 -19.54 2.37
C ASN A 157 11.98 -19.41 1.33
N PRO A 158 13.22 -19.87 1.61
CA PRO A 158 14.33 -19.83 0.64
C PRO A 158 14.03 -20.54 -0.68
N LYS A 159 12.95 -21.31 -0.78
CA LYS A 159 12.55 -22.05 -1.97
C LYS A 159 11.54 -21.35 -2.88
N GLY A 160 11.08 -20.16 -2.53
CA GLY A 160 10.17 -19.47 -3.42
C GLY A 160 9.30 -18.40 -2.75
N TYR A 161 9.06 -17.32 -3.43
CA TYR A 161 8.39 -16.15 -2.92
C TYR A 161 6.90 -16.35 -2.58
N ARG A 162 6.21 -17.25 -3.25
CA ARG A 162 4.78 -17.53 -3.00
C ARG A 162 4.49 -18.43 -1.80
N VAL A 163 5.52 -18.89 -1.13
CA VAL A 163 5.41 -19.83 -0.02
C VAL A 163 5.90 -19.26 1.31
N GLY A 164 6.00 -17.95 1.41
CA GLY A 164 6.48 -17.26 2.62
C GLY A 164 5.47 -17.33 3.74
N HIS A 165 5.73 -18.25 4.67
CA HIS A 165 4.82 -18.58 5.76
C HIS A 165 5.26 -18.03 7.10
N TYR A 166 6.42 -17.39 7.13
CA TYR A 166 7.05 -17.01 8.38
C TYR A 166 6.67 -15.60 8.77
N LEU A 167 6.03 -15.47 9.93
CA LEU A 167 5.82 -14.22 10.62
C LEU A 167 6.41 -14.29 12.03
N GLN A 168 6.99 -13.19 12.47
CA GLN A 168 7.44 -13.02 13.85
C GLN A 168 7.02 -11.65 14.35
N ALA A 169 6.21 -11.61 15.40
CA ALA A 169 5.83 -10.38 16.07
C ALA A 169 6.81 -10.05 17.19
N MET A 170 7.28 -8.82 17.20
CA MET A 170 8.24 -8.32 18.18
C MET A 170 7.74 -7.00 18.77
N ARG A 171 8.21 -6.71 19.96
CA ARG A 171 8.14 -5.36 20.51
C ARG A 171 9.24 -4.52 19.86
N MET A 172 8.94 -3.28 19.48
CA MET A 172 9.93 -2.39 18.90
C MET A 172 11.10 -2.10 19.86
N ASP A 173 10.83 -2.05 21.17
CA ASP A 173 11.83 -1.83 22.20
C ASP A 173 12.61 -3.10 22.63
N ALA A 174 12.39 -4.25 21.96
CA ALA A 174 13.02 -5.52 22.30
C ALA A 174 13.22 -6.43 21.09
N LEU A 175 13.76 -5.89 20.00
CA LEU A 175 13.90 -6.60 18.72
C LEU A 175 14.86 -7.78 18.73
N GLU A 176 15.79 -7.86 19.68
CA GLU A 176 16.71 -8.98 19.86
C GLU A 176 16.26 -9.95 20.98
N GLY A 177 15.11 -9.66 21.59
CA GLY A 177 14.55 -10.45 22.68
C GLY A 177 13.59 -11.56 22.20
N GLU A 178 12.78 -12.03 23.16
CA GLU A 178 11.74 -13.01 22.86
C GLU A 178 10.59 -12.39 22.08
N PRO A 179 10.13 -13.05 21.00
CA PRO A 179 8.99 -12.58 20.24
C PRO A 179 7.69 -12.66 21.04
N LEU A 180 6.72 -11.83 20.66
CA LEU A 180 5.34 -11.95 21.14
C LEU A 180 4.72 -13.27 20.68
N TRP A 181 4.91 -13.61 19.43
CA TRP A 181 4.52 -14.88 18.81
C TRP A 181 5.28 -15.12 17.51
N ARG A 182 5.19 -16.36 16.99
CA ARG A 182 5.72 -16.80 15.71
C ARG A 182 4.70 -17.62 14.96
N ARG A 183 4.73 -17.55 13.62
CA ARG A 183 3.90 -18.36 12.74
C ARG A 183 4.73 -18.88 11.56
N GLU A 184 4.45 -20.14 11.17
CA GLU A 184 5.05 -20.80 10.00
C GLU A 184 3.98 -21.16 8.95
N ASP A 185 2.74 -20.77 9.18
CA ASP A 185 1.57 -21.17 8.40
C ASP A 185 0.79 -19.96 7.86
N PHE A 186 1.44 -18.78 7.78
CA PHE A 186 0.79 -17.59 7.28
C PHE A 186 0.59 -17.65 5.78
N GLY A 187 -0.61 -17.42 5.33
CA GLY A 187 -0.92 -17.25 3.92
C GLY A 187 -0.56 -15.82 3.48
N ALA A 188 0.60 -15.67 2.87
CA ALA A 188 1.12 -14.38 2.43
C ALA A 188 0.43 -13.89 1.15
N LEU A 189 0.57 -12.59 0.88
CA LEU A 189 0.29 -12.00 -0.42
C LEU A 189 1.41 -12.37 -1.40
N ALA A 190 1.09 -12.45 -2.67
CA ALA A 190 2.08 -12.68 -3.71
C ALA A 190 2.99 -11.47 -3.92
N HIS A 191 2.42 -10.28 -3.80
CA HIS A 191 3.09 -9.02 -4.12
C HIS A 191 2.93 -8.03 -2.97
N GLY A 192 3.91 -8.00 -2.08
CA GLY A 192 3.96 -7.09 -0.96
C GLY A 192 3.89 -7.77 0.41
N PRO A 193 4.08 -7.00 1.47
CA PRO A 193 3.99 -7.49 2.83
C PRO A 193 2.52 -7.75 3.21
N ALA A 194 2.31 -8.47 4.30
CA ALA A 194 1.02 -8.50 4.99
C ALA A 194 0.54 -7.08 5.33
N ARG A 195 -0.70 -6.94 5.68
CA ARG A 195 -1.29 -5.67 6.13
C ARG A 195 -1.57 -5.73 7.62
N ALA A 196 -1.63 -4.56 8.26
CA ALA A 196 -2.04 -4.44 9.65
C ALA A 196 -3.19 -3.43 9.75
N ALA A 197 -4.27 -3.83 10.41
CA ALA A 197 -5.40 -2.96 10.71
C ALA A 197 -6.22 -3.50 11.87
N ASP A 198 -6.82 -2.61 12.64
CA ASP A 198 -7.81 -2.94 13.65
C ASP A 198 -9.15 -3.26 12.95
N LEU A 199 -9.36 -4.54 12.66
CA LEU A 199 -10.51 -4.99 11.87
C LEU A 199 -11.82 -5.01 12.65
N ASP A 200 -11.77 -5.21 13.96
CA ASP A 200 -12.98 -5.33 14.81
C ASP A 200 -13.19 -4.13 15.75
N GLY A 201 -12.31 -3.15 15.73
CA GLY A 201 -12.42 -1.92 16.51
C GLY A 201 -12.03 -2.09 17.99
N ASP A 202 -11.25 -3.12 18.34
CA ASP A 202 -10.82 -3.38 19.72
C ASP A 202 -9.60 -2.55 20.14
N GLY A 203 -9.03 -1.76 19.24
CA GLY A 203 -7.86 -0.91 19.45
C GLY A 203 -6.54 -1.64 19.26
N ARG A 204 -6.55 -2.84 18.64
CA ARG A 204 -5.37 -3.63 18.30
C ARG A 204 -5.45 -4.11 16.86
N ASP A 205 -4.31 -4.18 16.21
CA ASP A 205 -4.26 -4.57 14.80
C ASP A 205 -4.25 -6.09 14.61
N GLU A 206 -5.05 -6.59 13.68
CA GLU A 206 -4.87 -7.89 13.05
C GLU A 206 -3.82 -7.81 11.95
N ILE A 207 -3.13 -8.92 11.69
CA ILE A 207 -2.23 -9.10 10.57
C ILE A 207 -2.94 -9.85 9.47
N VAL A 208 -3.08 -9.20 8.32
CA VAL A 208 -3.94 -9.63 7.22
C VAL A 208 -3.12 -9.97 5.99
N GLY A 209 -3.29 -11.16 5.53
CA GLY A 209 -2.87 -11.65 4.23
C GLY A 209 -3.99 -12.52 3.69
N PHE A 210 -3.65 -13.63 3.13
CA PHE A 210 -4.57 -14.70 2.83
C PHE A 210 -5.11 -15.38 4.11
N THR A 211 -4.32 -15.35 5.18
CA THR A 211 -4.72 -15.73 6.55
C THR A 211 -4.83 -14.46 7.39
N ILE A 212 -5.81 -14.40 8.29
CA ILE A 212 -5.80 -13.39 9.35
C ILE A 212 -5.17 -13.96 10.61
N VAL A 213 -4.31 -13.17 11.24
CA VAL A 213 -3.70 -13.48 12.53
C VAL A 213 -4.11 -12.40 13.52
N ARG A 214 -4.70 -12.82 14.64
CA ARG A 214 -5.08 -11.92 15.74
C ARG A 214 -3.85 -11.34 16.45
N PRO A 215 -4.02 -10.26 17.22
CA PRO A 215 -2.92 -9.64 17.95
C PRO A 215 -2.14 -10.61 18.86
N ASP A 216 -2.78 -11.66 19.35
CA ASP A 216 -2.17 -12.69 20.22
C ASP A 216 -1.50 -13.84 19.42
N GLY A 217 -1.47 -13.76 18.10
CA GLY A 217 -0.92 -14.79 17.23
C GLY A 217 -1.90 -15.93 16.87
N SER A 218 -3.13 -15.92 17.37
CA SER A 218 -4.14 -16.92 17.04
C SER A 218 -4.81 -16.65 15.69
N THR A 219 -5.41 -17.68 15.10
CA THR A 219 -6.24 -17.56 13.89
C THR A 219 -7.71 -17.52 14.28
N PRO A 220 -8.51 -16.56 13.78
CA PRO A 220 -9.95 -16.53 14.05
C PRO A 220 -10.66 -17.80 13.57
N THR A 221 -11.49 -18.37 14.42
CA THR A 221 -12.24 -19.60 14.06
C THR A 221 -13.26 -19.40 12.94
N ALA A 222 -13.79 -18.19 12.80
CA ALA A 222 -14.69 -17.83 11.70
C ALA A 222 -13.97 -17.64 10.35
N TRP A 223 -12.66 -17.46 10.40
CA TRP A 223 -11.84 -17.29 9.21
C TRP A 223 -11.51 -18.65 8.60
N GLN A 224 -12.42 -19.15 7.81
CA GLN A 224 -12.16 -20.26 6.91
C GLN A 224 -12.35 -19.76 5.49
N TYR A 225 -11.36 -19.05 4.99
CA TYR A 225 -11.26 -18.86 3.57
C TYR A 225 -11.09 -20.25 2.91
N PRO A 226 -11.72 -20.52 1.75
CA PRO A 226 -11.80 -21.89 1.22
C PRO A 226 -10.43 -22.57 1.22
N PRO A 227 -10.37 -23.88 1.41
CA PRO A 227 -9.31 -24.65 2.06
C PRO A 227 -7.91 -24.39 1.50
N ILE A 228 -7.24 -23.45 2.10
CA ILE A 228 -5.91 -22.99 1.80
C ILE A 228 -4.86 -24.01 2.19
N SER A 229 -5.08 -24.72 3.29
CA SER A 229 -4.05 -25.53 3.96
C SER A 229 -3.48 -26.66 3.13
N LYS A 230 -4.20 -27.16 2.13
CA LYS A 230 -3.69 -28.23 1.25
C LYS A 230 -3.05 -27.73 -0.03
N GLU A 231 -3.40 -26.53 -0.49
CA GLU A 231 -2.96 -26.00 -1.76
C GLU A 231 -1.76 -25.05 -1.63
N ILE A 232 -1.59 -24.40 -0.49
CA ILE A 232 -0.35 -23.69 -0.16
C ILE A 232 0.84 -24.65 -0.14
N ALA A 233 0.64 -25.85 0.42
CA ALA A 233 1.66 -26.90 0.41
C ALA A 233 1.94 -27.49 -0.99
N GLY A 234 1.05 -27.30 -1.95
CA GLY A 234 1.11 -27.83 -3.31
C GLY A 234 1.70 -26.91 -4.37
N GLY A 235 2.03 -25.69 -4.04
CA GLY A 235 2.71 -24.72 -4.94
C GLY A 235 1.87 -24.19 -6.10
N ALA A 236 2.17 -23.05 -6.55
CA ALA A 236 2.05 -22.51 -7.90
C ALA A 236 0.73 -21.87 -8.36
N SER A 237 -0.45 -22.28 -7.95
CA SER A 237 -1.69 -21.71 -8.53
C SER A 237 -2.47 -20.78 -7.61
N PHE A 238 -1.98 -20.56 -6.42
CA PHE A 238 -2.70 -19.86 -5.37
C PHE A 238 -1.96 -18.60 -4.95
N HIS A 239 -2.43 -17.44 -5.37
CA HIS A 239 -1.91 -16.21 -4.81
C HIS A 239 -2.95 -15.08 -4.84
N ILE A 240 -2.88 -14.25 -3.83
CA ILE A 240 -3.59 -13.00 -3.73
C ILE A 240 -2.68 -11.91 -4.26
N ASP A 241 -3.05 -11.32 -5.38
CA ASP A 241 -2.26 -10.24 -5.99
C ASP A 241 -2.41 -8.94 -5.22
N SER A 242 -3.64 -8.62 -4.81
CA SER A 242 -3.93 -7.37 -4.13
C SER A 242 -4.84 -7.60 -2.94
N LEU A 243 -4.62 -6.79 -1.90
CA LEU A 243 -5.43 -6.75 -0.69
C LEU A 243 -5.64 -5.29 -0.27
N PHE A 244 -6.89 -4.94 0.00
CA PHE A 244 -7.31 -3.62 0.46
C PHE A 244 -8.17 -3.77 1.70
N ILE A 245 -8.00 -2.87 2.67
CA ILE A 245 -8.77 -2.88 3.92
C ILE A 245 -9.53 -1.56 4.05
N TYR A 246 -10.86 -1.65 4.04
CA TYR A 246 -11.76 -0.52 4.14
C TYR A 246 -13.07 -0.91 4.84
N ASP A 247 -13.87 0.07 5.27
CA ASP A 247 -15.25 -0.11 5.68
C ASP A 247 -16.15 -0.16 4.42
N VAL A 248 -16.17 -1.34 3.78
CA VAL A 248 -16.89 -1.55 2.51
C VAL A 248 -18.39 -1.76 2.74
N ARG A 249 -18.73 -2.39 3.85
CA ARG A 249 -20.10 -2.84 4.15
C ARG A 249 -20.65 -2.13 5.38
N PRO A 250 -21.40 -1.02 5.23
CA PRO A 250 -21.93 -0.26 6.37
C PRO A 250 -22.91 -1.05 7.25
N ASP A 251 -23.40 -2.21 6.78
CA ASP A 251 -24.25 -3.14 7.53
C ASP A 251 -23.45 -4.29 8.19
N ALA A 252 -22.14 -4.29 8.08
CA ALA A 252 -21.25 -5.21 8.79
C ALA A 252 -20.37 -4.43 9.78
N PRO A 253 -20.22 -4.87 11.03
CA PRO A 253 -19.35 -4.17 11.97
C PRO A 253 -17.87 -4.42 11.64
N GLY A 254 -17.05 -3.40 11.83
CA GLY A 254 -15.61 -3.45 11.61
C GLY A 254 -15.21 -3.16 10.16
N LEU A 255 -13.96 -3.44 9.85
CA LEU A 255 -13.42 -3.28 8.50
C LEU A 255 -13.48 -4.59 7.72
N GLU A 256 -13.52 -4.48 6.40
CA GLU A 256 -13.42 -5.61 5.49
C GLU A 256 -12.10 -5.59 4.72
N ALA A 257 -11.66 -6.80 4.34
CA ALA A 257 -10.59 -6.97 3.38
C ALA A 257 -11.16 -7.40 2.02
N VAL A 258 -10.79 -6.66 0.98
CA VAL A 258 -11.01 -7.03 -0.42
C VAL A 258 -9.79 -7.79 -0.89
N LEU A 259 -9.98 -9.00 -1.38
CA LEU A 259 -8.92 -9.91 -1.85
C LEU A 259 -9.10 -10.18 -3.34
N LEU A 260 -8.03 -10.02 -4.10
CA LEU A 260 -7.99 -10.40 -5.51
C LEU A 260 -7.17 -11.69 -5.68
N GLU A 261 -7.86 -12.78 -6.02
CA GLU A 261 -7.25 -14.08 -6.28
C GLU A 261 -6.95 -14.25 -7.76
N GLU A 262 -5.73 -14.00 -8.16
CA GLU A 262 -5.32 -14.14 -9.54
C GLU A 262 -5.52 -15.58 -10.05
N GLY A 263 -4.90 -16.54 -9.41
CA GLY A 263 -4.85 -17.92 -9.89
C GLY A 263 -6.18 -18.66 -9.96
N ARG A 264 -7.22 -18.17 -9.27
CA ARG A 264 -8.56 -18.76 -9.31
C ARG A 264 -9.59 -17.87 -9.99
N ASN A 265 -9.21 -16.68 -10.41
CA ASN A 265 -10.10 -15.71 -11.04
C ASN A 265 -11.27 -15.28 -10.15
N TYR A 266 -11.00 -14.92 -8.89
CA TYR A 266 -12.01 -14.45 -7.96
C TYR A 266 -11.65 -13.13 -7.30
N VAL A 267 -12.69 -12.40 -6.92
CA VAL A 267 -12.63 -11.30 -5.96
C VAL A 267 -13.45 -11.68 -4.76
N ALA A 268 -12.94 -11.43 -3.57
CA ALA A 268 -13.63 -11.74 -2.33
C ALA A 268 -13.68 -10.54 -1.39
N LEU A 269 -14.77 -10.44 -0.63
CA LEU A 269 -14.91 -9.56 0.51
C LEU A 269 -15.00 -10.38 1.78
N VAL A 270 -14.17 -10.06 2.74
CA VAL A 270 -14.08 -10.82 3.99
C VAL A 270 -14.08 -9.89 5.19
N ASN A 271 -14.74 -10.34 6.25
CA ASN A 271 -14.90 -9.65 7.52
C ASN A 271 -14.42 -10.54 8.67
N LEU A 272 -13.73 -10.00 9.66
CA LEU A 272 -13.16 -10.79 10.75
C LEU A 272 -14.20 -11.62 11.51
N GLY A 273 -15.34 -11.01 11.85
CA GLY A 273 -16.37 -11.65 12.64
C GLY A 273 -17.32 -12.56 11.85
N LYS A 274 -17.53 -12.24 10.57
CA LYS A 274 -18.52 -12.93 9.70
C LYS A 274 -17.90 -13.90 8.69
N GLY A 275 -16.57 -13.83 8.50
CA GLY A 275 -15.88 -14.62 7.48
C GLY A 275 -16.09 -14.05 6.08
N VAL A 276 -16.24 -14.92 5.07
CA VAL A 276 -16.45 -14.51 3.67
C VAL A 276 -17.86 -13.96 3.50
N LEU A 277 -17.96 -12.65 3.22
CA LEU A 277 -19.24 -12.00 2.94
C LEU A 277 -19.74 -12.32 1.53
N TRP A 278 -18.83 -12.29 0.57
CA TRP A 278 -19.07 -12.76 -0.78
C TRP A 278 -17.75 -13.14 -1.47
N HIS A 279 -17.88 -13.99 -2.48
CA HIS A 279 -16.80 -14.51 -3.30
C HIS A 279 -17.34 -14.59 -4.74
N ARG A 280 -16.79 -13.80 -5.64
CA ARG A 280 -17.32 -13.62 -6.99
C ARG A 280 -16.27 -13.92 -8.04
N PRO A 281 -16.60 -14.67 -9.09
CA PRO A 281 -15.71 -14.83 -10.23
C PRO A 281 -15.54 -13.49 -10.95
N GLY A 282 -14.37 -13.26 -11.49
CA GLY A 282 -14.14 -12.18 -12.44
C GLY A 282 -15.06 -12.38 -13.66
N PRO A 283 -15.80 -11.36 -14.13
CA PRO A 283 -16.85 -11.51 -15.16
C PRO A 283 -16.27 -11.85 -16.52
N GLY A 284 -16.03 -13.14 -16.80
CA GLY A 284 -15.45 -13.62 -18.05
C GLY A 284 -14.01 -13.15 -18.31
N ARG A 285 -13.30 -12.69 -17.26
CA ARG A 285 -11.93 -12.22 -17.30
C ARG A 285 -11.04 -13.19 -16.57
N GLU A 286 -9.81 -13.25 -16.99
CA GLU A 286 -8.79 -14.07 -16.32
C GLU A 286 -7.94 -13.20 -15.40
N GLU A 287 -7.58 -13.73 -14.25
CA GLU A 287 -6.57 -13.21 -13.35
C GLU A 287 -6.80 -11.74 -12.90
N PRO A 288 -7.77 -11.47 -11.98
CA PRO A 288 -7.91 -10.17 -11.37
C PRO A 288 -6.65 -9.82 -10.58
N GLN A 289 -6.02 -8.69 -10.91
CA GLN A 289 -4.72 -8.35 -10.35
C GLN A 289 -4.73 -7.11 -9.48
N ASN A 290 -5.33 -6.04 -9.97
CA ASN A 290 -5.27 -4.77 -9.28
C ASN A 290 -6.67 -4.22 -9.07
N ALA A 291 -6.84 -3.50 -7.96
CA ALA A 291 -8.11 -2.89 -7.62
C ALA A 291 -7.91 -1.51 -6.97
N ALA A 292 -9.00 -0.79 -6.88
CA ALA A 292 -9.14 0.37 -6.02
C ALA A 292 -10.51 0.30 -5.34
N VAL A 293 -10.56 0.72 -4.08
CA VAL A 293 -11.80 0.72 -3.28
C VAL A 293 -12.13 2.16 -2.90
N GLY A 294 -13.34 2.60 -3.20
CA GLY A 294 -13.77 3.97 -2.93
C GLY A 294 -15.29 4.13 -3.07
N ASP A 295 -15.78 5.33 -2.76
CA ASP A 295 -17.19 5.72 -2.92
C ASP A 295 -17.42 6.23 -4.35
N PHE A 296 -17.39 5.31 -5.33
CA PHE A 296 -17.50 5.64 -6.75
C PHE A 296 -18.94 5.95 -7.19
N ASP A 297 -19.92 5.44 -6.47
CA ASP A 297 -21.33 5.76 -6.67
C ASP A 297 -22.02 6.12 -5.34
N PRO A 298 -21.97 7.40 -4.91
CA PRO A 298 -22.55 7.83 -3.63
C PRO A 298 -24.08 7.61 -3.50
N ALA A 299 -24.74 7.23 -4.57
CA ALA A 299 -26.15 6.83 -4.52
C ALA A 299 -26.36 5.40 -3.99
N ARG A 300 -25.27 4.61 -3.88
CA ARG A 300 -25.28 3.24 -3.34
C ARG A 300 -24.73 3.22 -1.92
N PRO A 301 -25.24 2.32 -1.07
CA PRO A 301 -24.68 2.17 0.26
C PRO A 301 -23.39 1.33 0.23
N GLY A 302 -22.36 1.78 0.93
CA GLY A 302 -21.05 1.13 1.02
C GLY A 302 -20.06 1.63 -0.01
N LEU A 303 -18.96 0.93 -0.15
CA LEU A 303 -17.90 1.28 -1.10
C LEU A 303 -17.91 0.33 -2.29
N GLU A 304 -17.52 0.83 -3.43
CA GLU A 304 -17.32 0.07 -4.66
C GLU A 304 -15.87 -0.40 -4.78
N THR A 305 -15.70 -1.49 -5.51
CA THR A 305 -14.40 -2.05 -5.86
C THR A 305 -14.24 -2.04 -7.37
N TRP A 306 -13.34 -1.21 -7.86
CA TRP A 306 -12.87 -1.27 -9.24
C TRP A 306 -11.78 -2.33 -9.37
N CYS A 307 -11.86 -3.15 -10.42
CA CYS A 307 -10.91 -4.23 -10.69
C CYS A 307 -10.45 -4.22 -12.14
N ARG A 308 -9.26 -4.75 -12.38
CA ARG A 308 -8.77 -5.08 -13.71
C ARG A 308 -8.17 -6.48 -13.77
N SER A 309 -8.12 -7.05 -14.97
CA SER A 309 -7.45 -8.31 -15.28
C SER A 309 -6.03 -8.11 -15.83
N ARG A 310 -5.26 -9.18 -15.88
CA ARG A 310 -3.81 -9.15 -16.20
C ARG A 310 -3.50 -8.95 -17.67
N HIS A 311 -4.04 -9.78 -18.53
CA HIS A 311 -3.41 -10.08 -19.81
C HIS A 311 -4.07 -9.44 -21.02
N ASP A 312 -4.97 -8.54 -20.83
CA ASP A 312 -5.78 -8.14 -21.94
C ASP A 312 -5.13 -7.06 -22.77
N VAL A 313 -4.84 -7.39 -23.98
CA VAL A 313 -4.67 -6.41 -25.05
C VAL A 313 -5.87 -5.43 -25.08
N ASN A 314 -7.00 -5.84 -24.52
CA ASN A 314 -8.21 -5.03 -24.40
C ASN A 314 -8.73 -5.09 -22.97
N GLN A 315 -7.95 -4.56 -22.01
CA GLN A 315 -8.41 -4.52 -20.63
C GLN A 315 -9.84 -4.01 -20.54
N THR A 316 -10.67 -4.82 -19.91
CA THR A 316 -12.04 -4.45 -19.60
C THR A 316 -12.18 -4.42 -18.08
N PRO A 317 -11.84 -3.29 -17.43
CA PRO A 317 -12.09 -3.11 -16.03
C PRO A 317 -13.57 -3.22 -15.70
N TRP A 318 -13.87 -3.62 -14.47
CA TRP A 318 -15.23 -3.68 -13.96
C TRP A 318 -15.30 -3.10 -12.55
N VAL A 319 -16.49 -2.66 -12.17
CA VAL A 319 -16.77 -2.14 -10.82
C VAL A 319 -17.82 -3.01 -10.18
N MET A 320 -17.56 -3.42 -8.95
CA MET A 320 -18.48 -4.19 -8.11
C MET A 320 -18.98 -3.30 -6.98
N ASP A 321 -20.27 -3.42 -6.65
CA ASP A 321 -20.80 -2.77 -5.46
C ASP A 321 -20.40 -3.51 -4.17
N SER A 322 -20.77 -2.96 -3.01
CA SER A 322 -20.47 -3.53 -1.70
C SER A 322 -21.04 -4.96 -1.47
N ARG A 323 -21.92 -5.44 -2.34
CA ARG A 323 -22.50 -6.79 -2.32
C ARG A 323 -21.85 -7.75 -3.32
N GLY A 324 -20.90 -7.23 -4.10
CA GLY A 324 -20.19 -8.01 -5.10
C GLY A 324 -20.92 -8.14 -6.43
N ASP A 325 -21.93 -7.33 -6.68
CA ASP A 325 -22.61 -7.29 -7.97
C ASP A 325 -21.88 -6.32 -8.92
N VAL A 326 -21.64 -6.75 -10.17
CA VAL A 326 -21.00 -5.90 -11.18
C VAL A 326 -21.99 -4.82 -11.61
N ILE A 327 -21.59 -3.56 -11.43
CA ILE A 327 -22.44 -2.39 -11.71
C ILE A 327 -21.93 -1.51 -12.85
N ALA A 328 -20.66 -1.63 -13.21
CA ALA A 328 -20.08 -0.95 -14.36
C ALA A 328 -18.99 -1.81 -15.02
N GLU A 329 -18.81 -1.61 -16.30
CA GLU A 329 -17.81 -2.28 -17.11
C GLU A 329 -17.50 -1.41 -18.35
N TRP A 330 -16.22 -1.28 -18.69
CA TRP A 330 -15.82 -0.49 -19.85
C TRP A 330 -14.50 -1.02 -20.41
N LYS A 331 -14.18 -0.66 -21.65
CA LYS A 331 -12.94 -1.09 -22.30
C LYS A 331 -11.88 0.00 -22.25
N MET A 332 -10.71 -0.33 -21.76
CA MET A 332 -9.58 0.60 -21.69
C MET A 332 -9.24 1.17 -23.09
N ALA A 333 -9.22 0.34 -24.12
CA ALA A 333 -8.91 0.77 -25.48
C ALA A 333 -9.91 1.78 -26.09
N GLU A 334 -11.16 1.80 -25.59
CA GLU A 334 -12.18 2.75 -26.05
C GLU A 334 -12.14 4.08 -25.26
N LYS A 335 -11.59 4.07 -24.06
CA LYS A 335 -11.58 5.21 -23.12
C LYS A 335 -10.22 5.90 -23.04
N ALA A 336 -9.14 5.13 -23.18
CA ALA A 336 -7.80 5.68 -23.08
C ALA A 336 -7.51 6.73 -24.18
N PRO A 337 -6.82 7.82 -23.82
CA PRO A 337 -6.47 8.85 -24.78
C PRO A 337 -5.46 8.34 -25.82
N PRO A 338 -5.37 8.96 -26.99
CA PRO A 338 -4.40 8.59 -28.01
C PRO A 338 -2.97 8.53 -27.47
N GLY A 339 -2.26 7.45 -27.80
CA GLY A 339 -0.89 7.20 -27.35
C GLY A 339 -0.76 6.64 -25.94
N TRP A 340 -1.86 6.36 -25.24
CA TRP A 340 -1.87 5.54 -24.03
C TRP A 340 -1.60 4.08 -24.39
N THR A 341 -0.95 3.33 -23.49
CA THR A 341 -0.70 1.91 -23.71
C THR A 341 -1.99 1.10 -23.76
N ASP A 342 -2.02 0.09 -24.62
CA ASP A 342 -3.08 -0.91 -24.66
C ASP A 342 -3.03 -1.93 -23.49
N ARG A 343 -1.93 -1.89 -22.72
CA ARG A 343 -1.76 -2.74 -21.53
C ARG A 343 -2.46 -2.22 -20.29
N GLY A 344 -3.05 -1.01 -20.37
CA GLY A 344 -3.87 -0.43 -19.33
C GLY A 344 -3.10 0.27 -18.21
N VAL A 345 -3.59 0.18 -17.00
CA VAL A 345 -3.07 0.88 -15.83
C VAL A 345 -2.45 -0.07 -14.82
N GLU A 346 -1.48 0.44 -14.09
CA GLU A 346 -0.76 -0.23 -12.99
C GLU A 346 -0.56 0.76 -11.86
N GLU A 347 -0.16 0.30 -10.67
CA GLU A 347 -0.03 1.16 -9.48
C GLU A 347 -1.23 2.09 -9.32
N ILE A 348 -2.36 1.51 -9.00
CA ILE A 348 -3.60 2.25 -8.88
C ILE A 348 -3.91 2.57 -7.43
N SER A 349 -4.43 3.78 -7.19
CA SER A 349 -4.96 4.21 -5.90
C SER A 349 -6.24 5.01 -6.10
N VAL A 350 -7.19 4.82 -5.19
CA VAL A 350 -8.31 5.75 -5.07
C VAL A 350 -7.80 7.14 -4.68
N ILE A 351 -8.46 8.20 -5.13
CA ILE A 351 -8.05 9.58 -4.86
C ILE A 351 -9.24 10.49 -4.60
N ASP A 352 -9.13 11.31 -3.57
CA ASP A 352 -9.98 12.48 -3.35
C ASP A 352 -9.38 13.71 -4.04
N TRP A 353 -9.59 13.78 -5.36
CA TRP A 353 -8.98 14.82 -6.19
C TRP A 353 -9.64 16.18 -6.11
N ASP A 354 -10.95 16.21 -5.98
CA ASP A 354 -11.74 17.44 -6.06
C ASP A 354 -12.42 17.84 -4.73
N GLY A 355 -12.19 17.09 -3.66
CA GLY A 355 -12.77 17.29 -2.35
C GLY A 355 -14.17 16.69 -2.19
N SER A 356 -14.64 15.93 -3.18
CA SER A 356 -15.95 15.24 -3.07
C SER A 356 -15.86 13.87 -2.38
N GLY A 357 -14.65 13.46 -1.99
CA GLY A 357 -14.33 12.17 -1.40
C GLY A 357 -13.51 11.28 -2.36
N PRO A 358 -13.12 10.07 -1.92
CA PRO A 358 -12.31 9.13 -2.71
C PRO A 358 -13.14 8.48 -3.82
N ARG A 359 -13.41 9.23 -4.89
CA ARG A 359 -14.33 8.88 -5.98
C ARG A 359 -13.64 8.58 -7.31
N PHE A 360 -12.37 8.98 -7.45
CA PHE A 360 -11.59 8.78 -8.66
C PHE A 360 -10.45 7.81 -8.41
N CYS A 361 -9.82 7.35 -9.47
CA CYS A 361 -8.62 6.56 -9.41
C CYS A 361 -7.45 7.30 -10.06
N ALA A 362 -6.31 7.32 -9.38
CA ALA A 362 -5.03 7.71 -9.96
C ALA A 362 -4.22 6.47 -10.31
N ALA A 363 -3.57 6.46 -11.45
CA ALA A 363 -2.79 5.31 -11.92
C ALA A 363 -1.68 5.72 -12.87
N LYS A 364 -0.70 4.84 -13.06
CA LYS A 364 0.27 4.95 -14.17
C LYS A 364 0.08 3.84 -15.20
N GLU A 365 0.65 4.03 -16.37
CA GLU A 365 0.73 2.98 -17.38
C GLU A 365 1.41 1.73 -16.86
N ARG A 366 0.91 0.59 -17.33
CA ARG A 366 1.41 -0.70 -16.94
C ARG A 366 2.81 -0.98 -17.48
N HIS A 367 3.61 -1.72 -16.69
CA HIS A 367 5.00 -2.06 -16.97
C HIS A 367 5.84 -0.82 -17.31
N THR A 368 7.08 -0.83 -17.15
CA THR A 368 7.99 0.27 -17.47
C THR A 368 7.58 1.66 -16.92
N ALA A 369 8.43 2.61 -16.97
CA ALA A 369 8.10 4.01 -16.67
C ALA A 369 7.10 4.55 -17.70
N GLY A 370 6.00 5.12 -17.24
CA GLY A 370 4.88 5.51 -18.12
C GLY A 370 4.12 6.74 -17.67
N ASP A 371 3.16 7.09 -18.49
CA ASP A 371 2.26 8.21 -18.24
C ASP A 371 1.39 7.97 -17.01
N VAL A 372 0.93 9.05 -16.41
CA VAL A 372 0.09 9.06 -15.21
C VAL A 372 -1.27 9.65 -15.54
N CYS A 373 -2.32 9.14 -14.93
CA CYS A 373 -3.68 9.61 -15.15
C CYS A 373 -4.51 9.68 -13.86
N ILE A 374 -5.60 10.43 -13.93
CA ILE A 374 -6.77 10.30 -13.06
C ILE A 374 -7.96 9.98 -13.95
N PHE A 375 -8.77 9.00 -13.56
CA PHE A 375 -9.95 8.59 -14.30
C PHE A 375 -11.13 8.29 -13.37
N ASP A 376 -12.33 8.38 -13.92
CA ASP A 376 -13.56 7.95 -13.27
C ASP A 376 -13.69 6.43 -13.41
N PRO A 377 -13.67 5.66 -12.30
CA PRO A 377 -13.73 4.20 -12.36
C PRO A 377 -15.08 3.65 -12.87
N MET A 378 -16.17 4.40 -12.72
CA MET A 378 -17.50 3.98 -13.18
C MET A 378 -17.65 4.10 -14.70
N THR A 379 -17.07 5.12 -15.28
CA THR A 379 -17.24 5.43 -16.72
C THR A 379 -16.01 5.15 -17.57
N GLY A 380 -14.82 5.09 -16.94
CA GLY A 380 -13.53 5.00 -17.61
C GLY A 380 -13.06 6.32 -18.24
N ASP A 381 -13.74 7.42 -18.01
CA ASP A 381 -13.36 8.70 -18.58
C ASP A 381 -12.12 9.27 -17.89
N PHE A 382 -11.12 9.63 -18.68
CA PHE A 382 -9.86 10.20 -18.17
C PHE A 382 -10.05 11.69 -17.87
N LEU A 383 -9.95 12.04 -16.57
CA LEU A 383 -10.07 13.42 -16.11
C LEU A 383 -8.76 14.19 -16.33
N ARG A 384 -7.65 13.51 -16.09
CA ARG A 384 -6.29 14.08 -16.20
C ARG A 384 -5.35 13.04 -16.82
N ARG A 385 -4.40 13.53 -17.58
CA ARG A 385 -3.27 12.76 -18.07
C ARG A 385 -2.02 13.63 -18.05
N TRP A 386 -0.94 13.09 -17.53
CA TRP A 386 0.35 13.72 -17.56
C TRP A 386 1.34 12.80 -18.28
N SER A 387 2.03 13.37 -19.29
CA SER A 387 3.09 12.64 -19.99
C SER A 387 4.32 12.62 -19.10
N GLU A 388 4.47 11.51 -18.43
CA GLU A 388 5.52 11.25 -17.46
C GLU A 388 6.37 10.04 -17.89
N LYS A 389 7.47 9.87 -17.21
CA LYS A 389 8.20 8.61 -17.13
C LYS A 389 8.19 8.17 -15.68
N ALA A 390 7.00 7.94 -15.16
CA ALA A 390 6.80 7.59 -13.77
C ALA A 390 7.34 6.19 -13.49
N ASP A 391 8.32 6.10 -12.60
CA ASP A 391 8.78 4.83 -12.05
C ASP A 391 7.78 4.31 -11.01
N ARG A 392 7.28 5.22 -10.18
CA ARG A 392 6.28 4.96 -9.12
C ARG A 392 5.32 6.12 -8.98
N ILE A 393 4.14 5.82 -8.48
CA ILE A 393 3.21 6.83 -7.98
C ILE A 393 2.78 6.52 -6.55
N MET A 394 2.37 7.56 -5.84
CA MET A 394 1.68 7.48 -4.56
C MET A 394 0.58 8.53 -4.54
N VAL A 395 -0.47 8.27 -3.81
CA VAL A 395 -1.57 9.22 -3.57
C VAL A 395 -1.65 9.51 -2.07
N ALA A 396 -1.56 10.78 -1.72
CA ALA A 396 -1.58 11.24 -0.33
C ALA A 396 -2.00 12.70 -0.24
N ASP A 397 -2.57 13.11 0.90
CA ASP A 397 -2.79 14.53 1.22
C ASP A 397 -1.47 15.15 1.69
N VAL A 398 -0.71 15.73 0.77
CA VAL A 398 0.56 16.42 1.07
C VAL A 398 0.44 17.94 0.96
N ALA A 399 -0.62 18.46 0.35
CA ALA A 399 -0.92 19.88 0.33
C ALA A 399 -1.65 20.35 1.60
N GLY A 400 -2.18 19.43 2.40
CA GLY A 400 -2.81 19.74 3.68
C GLY A 400 -4.18 20.41 3.57
N ASP A 401 -4.85 20.28 2.43
CA ASP A 401 -6.19 20.86 2.20
C ASP A 401 -7.31 19.80 2.23
N TYR A 402 -6.98 18.57 2.68
CA TYR A 402 -7.82 17.38 2.78
C TYR A 402 -8.15 16.70 1.44
N ARG A 403 -7.74 17.28 0.33
CA ARG A 403 -7.68 16.58 -0.95
C ARG A 403 -6.37 15.81 -1.05
N GLU A 404 -6.27 14.98 -2.04
CA GLU A 404 -5.07 14.17 -2.23
C GLU A 404 -4.37 14.55 -3.53
N GLU A 405 -3.06 14.46 -3.50
CA GLU A 405 -2.16 14.72 -4.61
C GLU A 405 -1.67 13.42 -5.24
N VAL A 406 -1.30 13.51 -6.51
CA VAL A 406 -0.56 12.45 -7.21
C VAL A 406 0.93 12.74 -7.13
N ILE A 407 1.64 11.91 -6.41
CA ILE A 407 3.08 12.00 -6.20
C ILE A 407 3.75 11.03 -7.15
N VAL A 408 4.59 11.54 -8.02
CA VAL A 408 5.28 10.78 -9.07
C VAL A 408 6.77 10.72 -8.76
N VAL A 409 7.33 9.52 -8.75
CA VAL A 409 8.78 9.32 -8.74
C VAL A 409 9.22 9.07 -10.18
N SER A 410 10.17 9.87 -10.66
CA SER A 410 10.76 9.76 -11.99
C SER A 410 12.26 10.02 -11.91
N GLY A 411 13.05 8.96 -11.97
CA GLY A 411 14.50 9.03 -11.82
C GLY A 411 14.90 9.60 -10.46
N ASN A 412 15.53 10.79 -10.47
CA ASN A 412 15.95 11.50 -9.26
C ASN A 412 15.05 12.71 -8.94
N GLN A 413 13.79 12.65 -9.34
CA GLN A 413 12.80 13.68 -9.05
C GLN A 413 11.55 13.09 -8.39
N ILE A 414 11.00 13.83 -7.44
CA ILE A 414 9.65 13.65 -6.94
C ILE A 414 8.83 14.82 -7.49
N ARG A 415 7.71 14.51 -8.13
CA ARG A 415 6.80 15.50 -8.71
C ARG A 415 5.43 15.36 -8.09
N VAL A 416 4.90 16.45 -7.54
CA VAL A 416 3.60 16.47 -6.90
C VAL A 416 2.62 17.21 -7.80
N TYR A 417 1.63 16.48 -8.32
CA TYR A 417 0.51 17.02 -9.06
C TYR A 417 -0.64 17.28 -8.11
N TRP A 418 -1.11 18.49 -8.06
CA TRP A 418 -2.14 18.95 -7.13
C TRP A 418 -3.29 19.65 -7.86
N ASN A 419 -4.46 19.71 -7.23
CA ASN A 419 -5.61 20.39 -7.78
C ASN A 419 -5.60 21.85 -7.35
N GLY A 420 -5.30 22.76 -8.28
CA GLY A 420 -5.27 24.22 -8.05
C GLY A 420 -6.64 24.89 -8.01
N ASP A 421 -7.73 24.16 -8.28
CA ASP A 421 -9.07 24.72 -8.21
C ASP A 421 -9.48 24.91 -6.74
N PRO A 422 -10.31 25.94 -6.42
CA PRO A 422 -10.85 26.07 -5.07
C PRO A 422 -11.58 24.78 -4.66
N ASN A 423 -11.33 24.32 -3.43
CA ASN A 423 -12.06 23.17 -2.91
C ASN A 423 -13.53 23.55 -2.66
N PRO A 424 -14.51 23.06 -3.45
CA PRO A 424 -15.91 23.42 -3.31
C PRO A 424 -16.56 22.78 -2.08
N HIS A 425 -15.92 21.75 -1.54
CA HIS A 425 -16.39 20.96 -0.42
C HIS A 425 -15.47 21.20 0.77
N PRO A 426 -15.80 22.16 1.68
CA PRO A 426 -15.03 22.29 2.89
C PRO A 426 -15.01 20.94 3.60
N PRO A 427 -13.87 20.49 4.12
CA PRO A 427 -13.62 19.13 4.51
C PRO A 427 -14.64 18.65 5.54
N ARG A 428 -15.47 17.72 5.14
CA ARG A 428 -16.36 17.00 6.04
C ARG A 428 -15.64 15.87 6.73
N GLN A 429 -14.66 15.29 6.07
CA GLN A 429 -13.89 14.15 6.53
C GLN A 429 -12.48 14.22 5.96
N HIS A 430 -11.49 14.00 6.81
CA HIS A 430 -10.10 13.88 6.41
C HIS A 430 -9.79 12.38 6.25
N TYR A 431 -9.89 11.86 5.04
CA TYR A 431 -9.70 10.43 4.76
C TYR A 431 -8.29 9.98 5.09
N TRP A 432 -7.29 10.79 4.75
CA TRP A 432 -5.89 10.48 5.04
C TRP A 432 -5.60 10.28 6.53
N ALA A 433 -6.35 10.92 7.43
CA ALA A 433 -6.20 10.73 8.88
C ALA A 433 -6.72 9.38 9.39
N GLN A 434 -7.42 8.61 8.57
CA GLN A 434 -7.87 7.26 8.93
C GLN A 434 -6.72 6.28 8.74
N GLN A 435 -6.33 5.57 9.80
CA GLN A 435 -5.16 4.69 9.80
C GLN A 435 -5.23 3.61 8.72
N HIS A 436 -6.36 2.92 8.59
CA HIS A 436 -6.53 1.88 7.57
C HIS A 436 -6.45 2.45 6.14
N TYR A 437 -6.95 3.66 5.92
CA TYR A 437 -6.95 4.31 4.62
C TYR A 437 -5.52 4.65 4.17
N HIS A 438 -4.75 5.39 4.98
CA HIS A 438 -3.38 5.72 4.60
C HIS A 438 -2.46 4.50 4.58
N ARG A 439 -2.63 3.53 5.49
CA ARG A 439 -1.86 2.28 5.46
C ARG A 439 -2.11 1.45 4.19
N SER A 440 -3.35 1.41 3.71
CA SER A 440 -3.68 0.73 2.46
C SER A 440 -2.99 1.37 1.24
N LYS A 441 -2.75 2.68 1.28
CA LYS A 441 -2.02 3.42 0.24
C LYS A 441 -0.50 3.36 0.41
N ALA A 442 -0.01 3.41 1.64
CA ALA A 442 1.43 3.37 1.93
C ALA A 442 2.08 2.03 1.56
N ASN A 443 1.31 0.96 1.59
CA ASN A 443 1.77 -0.36 1.16
C ASN A 443 1.21 -0.68 -0.22
N TRP A 444 2.01 -0.56 -1.24
CA TRP A 444 1.60 -0.88 -2.60
C TRP A 444 1.07 -2.31 -2.70
N ASN A 445 -0.03 -2.47 -3.38
CA ASN A 445 -0.67 -3.76 -3.50
C ASN A 445 -0.05 -4.61 -4.59
N TYR A 446 0.31 -3.98 -5.69
CA TYR A 446 0.85 -4.70 -6.83
C TYR A 446 1.67 -3.76 -7.72
N TYR A 447 2.79 -4.27 -8.19
CA TYR A 447 3.54 -3.74 -9.30
C TYR A 447 4.12 -4.87 -10.14
N SER A 448 3.87 -4.87 -11.42
CA SER A 448 4.48 -5.78 -12.38
C SER A 448 5.50 -5.02 -13.22
N PRO A 449 6.78 -5.36 -13.16
CA PRO A 449 7.79 -4.72 -13.97
C PRO A 449 7.61 -4.98 -15.47
#